data_357a1619db7886d9227fe3e71d632072
#
_entry.id   357a1619db7886d9227fe3e71d632072
#
_cell.length_a   1.000
_cell.length_b   1.000
_cell.length_c   1.000
_cell.angle_alpha   90.00
_cell.angle_beta   90.00
_cell.angle_gamma   90.00
#
_symmetry.space_group_name_H-M   'P 1'
#
loop_
_entity.id
_entity.type
_entity.pdbx_description
1 polymer ?
#
loop_
_entity_poly.entity_id
_entity_poly.type
_entity_poly.pdbx_seq_one_letter_code
_entity_poly.pdbx_strand_id
1 'polypeptide(L)'
;MGRILYLHQHFSTPEGAAGTRSHAFARALVQRGHAVTLATGQWQGAVTGLDGRFRQGRRQGRVAGFEVVEFTIPCSNVMGLPTRSAAFLRYAARASMLALRGDWDLIIASSTPLTVAIPALLARGTPFVFEIRDPWPELPAAMGLRLPGVIGAMGRLAGAACRRAAAVVALTDGMGQTALARGTPADRLHVIGQGCDLDLFGPQISPWRPEAAGSQEMLAVYAGAHGRANGLSLLLDVAARLRAAGERRIRLVLVGDGSEKPALIANAAARGLSNVTFLDPLPKCDLARLLAGSQAGLLCLARIPEFAEWTAPNKLMDYLAAGLPVLSNVPGEAARLLAQAGCGETQTQAAALAEALSRLATKPVQREAMGLAARQHAQRHHDRRLLAARFVAVAEAAMQPQRQPGRKLASA
;
A
#
# COMPACT_ATOMS: atom_id res chain seq x y z
N MET A 1 6.28 27.91 6.84
CA MET A 1 7.20 27.21 5.93
C MET A 1 8.13 26.38 6.81
N GLY A 2 8.19 25.04 6.62
CA GLY A 2 8.97 24.15 7.49
C GLY A 2 9.86 23.22 6.70
N ARG A 3 10.96 22.75 7.33
CA ARG A 3 11.88 21.74 6.80
C ARG A 3 11.46 20.36 7.29
N ILE A 4 11.04 19.49 6.39
CA ILE A 4 10.44 18.19 6.72
C ILE A 4 11.35 17.06 6.22
N LEU A 5 11.70 16.15 7.12
CA LEU A 5 12.35 14.88 6.78
C LEU A 5 11.30 13.78 6.67
N TYR A 6 11.12 13.25 5.46
CA TYR A 6 10.18 12.16 5.20
C TYR A 6 10.93 10.83 5.07
N LEU A 7 10.76 9.94 6.02
CA LEU A 7 11.41 8.62 6.08
C LEU A 7 10.47 7.56 5.52
N HIS A 8 10.77 7.02 4.34
CA HIS A 8 10.03 5.91 3.73
C HIS A 8 10.96 5.02 2.92
N GLN A 9 11.29 3.84 3.45
CA GLN A 9 12.29 2.94 2.85
C GLN A 9 11.87 2.39 1.47
N HIS A 10 10.56 2.27 1.19
CA HIS A 10 10.00 1.66 -0.02
C HIS A 10 9.38 2.70 -0.97
N PHE A 11 9.98 3.89 -1.01
CA PHE A 11 9.51 4.98 -1.88
C PHE A 11 9.62 4.64 -3.36
N SER A 12 8.62 5.03 -4.13
CA SER A 12 8.64 5.03 -5.60
C SER A 12 7.88 6.22 -6.16
N THR A 13 8.31 6.68 -7.32
CA THR A 13 7.53 7.55 -8.21
C THR A 13 6.52 6.73 -9.03
N PRO A 14 5.59 7.35 -9.76
CA PRO A 14 4.62 6.64 -10.62
C PRO A 14 5.24 5.82 -11.75
N GLU A 15 6.47 6.06 -12.12
CA GLU A 15 7.22 5.32 -13.15
C GLU A 15 7.61 3.91 -12.68
N GLY A 16 7.56 3.66 -11.37
CA GLY A 16 7.80 2.34 -10.79
C GLY A 16 6.53 1.54 -10.56
N ALA A 17 6.71 0.26 -10.18
CA ALA A 17 5.61 -0.67 -9.89
C ALA A 17 5.15 -0.64 -8.42
N ALA A 18 5.74 0.19 -7.56
CA ALA A 18 5.41 0.28 -6.14
C ALA A 18 4.35 1.36 -5.84
N GLY A 19 3.88 1.41 -4.58
CA GLY A 19 2.87 2.38 -4.15
C GLY A 19 3.39 3.83 -4.12
N THR A 20 2.58 4.77 -4.59
CA THR A 20 2.92 6.20 -4.81
C THR A 20 2.46 7.14 -3.70
N ARG A 21 1.95 6.62 -2.57
CA ARG A 21 1.39 7.44 -1.47
C ARG A 21 2.37 8.48 -0.95
N SER A 22 3.59 8.09 -0.60
CA SER A 22 4.60 9.02 -0.08
C SER A 22 5.08 10.03 -1.12
N HIS A 23 5.10 9.67 -2.40
CA HIS A 23 5.36 10.61 -3.49
C HIS A 23 4.29 11.72 -3.55
N ALA A 24 3.02 11.34 -3.51
CA ALA A 24 1.92 12.28 -3.55
C ALA A 24 1.88 13.20 -2.31
N PHE A 25 2.14 12.65 -1.12
CA PHE A 25 2.16 13.42 0.11
C PHE A 25 3.36 14.38 0.18
N ALA A 26 4.54 13.93 -0.26
CA ALA A 26 5.71 14.82 -0.36
C ALA A 26 5.47 15.99 -1.32
N ARG A 27 4.86 15.72 -2.49
CA ARG A 27 4.46 16.77 -3.44
C ARG A 27 3.47 17.76 -2.83
N ALA A 28 2.45 17.27 -2.12
CA ALA A 28 1.46 18.14 -1.49
C ALA A 28 2.09 19.04 -0.41
N LEU A 29 3.02 18.51 0.38
CA LEU A 29 3.79 19.31 1.35
C LEU A 29 4.61 20.41 0.65
N VAL A 30 5.26 20.09 -0.48
CA VAL A 30 5.99 21.10 -1.27
C VAL A 30 5.06 22.16 -1.85
N GLN A 31 3.89 21.76 -2.35
CA GLN A 31 2.89 22.70 -2.87
C GLN A 31 2.36 23.66 -1.78
N ARG A 32 2.44 23.27 -0.51
CA ARG A 32 2.13 24.12 0.65
C ARG A 32 3.32 25.00 1.09
N GLY A 33 4.44 24.93 0.38
CA GLY A 33 5.63 25.76 0.62
C GLY A 33 6.62 25.16 1.60
N HIS A 34 6.51 23.87 1.98
CA HIS A 34 7.50 23.21 2.83
C HIS A 34 8.70 22.71 2.02
N ALA A 35 9.88 22.73 2.62
CA ALA A 35 11.08 22.09 2.10
C ALA A 35 11.10 20.62 2.56
N VAL A 36 10.92 19.69 1.63
CA VAL A 36 10.84 18.25 1.93
C VAL A 36 12.09 17.53 1.46
N THR A 37 12.71 16.76 2.36
CA THR A 37 13.75 15.76 2.04
C THR A 37 13.20 14.38 2.32
N LEU A 38 13.06 13.55 1.28
CA LEU A 38 12.59 12.17 1.40
C LEU A 38 13.79 11.22 1.37
N ALA A 39 13.96 10.42 2.44
CA ALA A 39 15.00 9.40 2.53
C ALA A 39 14.43 8.01 2.24
N THR A 40 15.09 7.26 1.34
CA THR A 40 14.64 5.94 0.89
C THR A 40 15.78 4.93 0.77
N GLY A 41 15.45 3.64 0.64
CA GLY A 41 16.34 2.56 0.20
C GLY A 41 16.09 2.20 -1.26
N GLN A 42 16.66 1.07 -1.70
CA GLN A 42 16.43 0.51 -3.04
C GLN A 42 15.41 -0.63 -2.94
N TRP A 43 14.14 -0.33 -3.19
CA TRP A 43 13.10 -1.34 -3.23
C TRP A 43 12.99 -1.95 -4.63
N GLN A 44 12.89 -3.27 -4.72
CA GLN A 44 12.71 -3.97 -6.00
C GLN A 44 11.46 -3.48 -6.73
N GLY A 45 11.61 -3.06 -7.99
CA GLY A 45 10.52 -2.52 -8.81
C GLY A 45 10.15 -1.07 -8.51
N ALA A 46 10.84 -0.39 -7.57
CA ALA A 46 10.68 1.03 -7.35
C ALA A 46 11.60 1.84 -8.28
N VAL A 47 11.11 3.00 -8.68
CA VAL A 47 11.87 4.02 -9.42
C VAL A 47 11.87 5.29 -8.55
N THR A 48 13.05 5.78 -8.18
CA THR A 48 13.16 6.96 -7.30
C THR A 48 13.19 8.28 -8.07
N GLY A 49 13.32 8.22 -9.40
CA GLY A 49 13.50 9.40 -10.27
C GLY A 49 14.91 10.00 -10.24
N LEU A 50 15.89 9.28 -9.66
CA LEU A 50 17.27 9.72 -9.59
C LEU A 50 18.14 8.94 -10.59
N ASP A 51 18.87 9.66 -11.45
CA ASP A 51 19.76 9.09 -12.48
C ASP A 51 21.24 9.06 -12.08
N GLY A 52 21.62 9.70 -10.98
CA GLY A 52 23.01 9.85 -10.55
C GLY A 52 23.65 8.57 -10.01
N ARG A 53 24.98 8.47 -10.09
CA ARG A 53 25.75 7.37 -9.47
C ARG A 53 25.74 7.48 -7.94
N PHE A 54 25.76 6.33 -7.27
CA PHE A 54 25.96 6.29 -5.81
C PHE A 54 27.39 6.74 -5.44
N ARG A 55 27.50 7.63 -4.46
CA ARG A 55 28.74 8.05 -3.83
C ARG A 55 28.64 7.85 -2.33
N GLN A 56 29.64 7.21 -1.72
CA GLN A 56 29.65 6.90 -0.28
C GLN A 56 28.37 6.22 0.24
N GLY A 57 27.80 5.33 -0.58
CA GLY A 57 26.61 4.56 -0.22
C GLY A 57 25.29 5.33 -0.29
N ARG A 58 25.23 6.48 -1.00
CA ARG A 58 24.00 7.24 -1.29
C ARG A 58 24.07 7.97 -2.62
N ARG A 59 22.90 8.30 -3.17
CA ARG A 59 22.73 9.34 -4.21
C ARG A 59 21.60 10.27 -3.78
N GLN A 60 21.59 11.49 -4.30
CA GLN A 60 20.57 12.47 -3.98
C GLN A 60 20.31 13.40 -5.15
N GLY A 61 19.13 13.98 -5.20
CA GLY A 61 18.72 14.96 -6.20
C GLY A 61 17.26 15.34 -6.04
N ARG A 62 16.82 16.26 -6.87
CA ARG A 62 15.48 16.81 -6.81
C ARG A 62 14.52 16.05 -7.73
N VAL A 63 13.41 15.58 -7.17
CA VAL A 63 12.35 14.83 -7.86
C VAL A 63 11.00 15.46 -7.53
N ALA A 64 10.22 15.78 -8.54
CA ALA A 64 8.85 16.33 -8.36
C ALA A 64 8.74 17.51 -7.35
N GLY A 65 9.83 18.29 -7.23
CA GLY A 65 9.87 19.48 -6.36
C GLY A 65 10.45 19.27 -4.97
N PHE A 66 10.70 18.04 -4.52
CA PHE A 66 11.34 17.70 -3.25
C PHE A 66 12.71 17.04 -3.44
N GLU A 67 13.53 17.09 -2.40
CA GLU A 67 14.83 16.40 -2.38
C GLU A 67 14.62 14.92 -2.07
N VAL A 68 15.29 14.02 -2.80
CA VAL A 68 15.33 12.58 -2.54
C VAL A 68 16.73 12.18 -2.18
N VAL A 69 16.90 11.47 -1.07
CA VAL A 69 18.14 10.83 -0.63
C VAL A 69 17.94 9.32 -0.67
N GLU A 70 18.59 8.65 -1.61
CA GLU A 70 18.51 7.20 -1.77
C GLU A 70 19.79 6.54 -1.26
N PHE A 71 19.64 5.61 -0.33
CA PHE A 71 20.74 4.81 0.21
C PHE A 71 20.93 3.53 -0.61
N THR A 72 22.20 3.11 -0.80
CA THR A 72 22.55 1.82 -1.44
C THR A 72 22.19 0.66 -0.50
N ILE A 73 20.90 0.42 -0.33
CA ILE A 73 20.36 -0.62 0.55
C ILE A 73 19.27 -1.35 -0.23
N PRO A 74 19.63 -2.40 -0.99
CA PRO A 74 18.66 -3.20 -1.72
C PRO A 74 17.75 -3.94 -0.76
N CYS A 75 16.46 -3.97 -1.10
CA CYS A 75 15.44 -4.69 -0.36
C CYS A 75 14.35 -5.22 -1.30
N SER A 76 13.86 -6.44 -1.05
CA SER A 76 12.81 -7.05 -1.84
C SER A 76 11.98 -8.05 -1.04
N ASN A 77 10.83 -8.45 -1.59
CA ASN A 77 9.97 -9.48 -1.00
C ASN A 77 10.51 -10.90 -1.15
N VAL A 78 11.48 -11.13 -2.05
CA VAL A 78 12.10 -12.44 -2.24
C VAL A 78 13.27 -12.70 -1.28
N MET A 79 13.76 -11.64 -0.60
CA MET A 79 14.82 -11.78 0.41
C MET A 79 14.35 -12.55 1.64
N GLY A 80 15.20 -13.44 2.16
CA GLY A 80 14.99 -14.11 3.43
C GLY A 80 14.90 -13.13 4.61
N LEU A 81 14.24 -13.54 5.68
CA LEU A 81 14.02 -12.71 6.87
C LEU A 81 15.31 -12.08 7.45
N PRO A 82 16.45 -12.80 7.61
CA PRO A 82 17.66 -12.20 8.18
C PRO A 82 18.21 -11.07 7.31
N THR A 83 18.32 -11.31 5.99
CA THR A 83 18.85 -10.32 5.03
C THR A 83 17.97 -9.08 4.98
N ARG A 84 16.64 -9.26 4.97
CA ARG A 84 15.68 -8.17 4.96
C ARG A 84 15.72 -7.38 6.29
N SER A 85 15.85 -8.06 7.42
CA SER A 85 16.01 -7.40 8.74
C SER A 85 17.29 -6.58 8.79
N ALA A 86 18.40 -7.09 8.26
CA ALA A 86 19.66 -6.35 8.16
C ALA A 86 19.51 -5.09 7.27
N ALA A 87 18.78 -5.18 6.15
CA ALA A 87 18.48 -4.02 5.30
C ALA A 87 17.65 -2.96 6.05
N PHE A 88 16.67 -3.36 6.86
CA PHE A 88 15.87 -2.47 7.69
C PHE A 88 16.70 -1.74 8.75
N LEU A 89 17.60 -2.45 9.42
CA LEU A 89 18.49 -1.84 10.43
C LEU A 89 19.54 -0.91 9.80
N ARG A 90 20.11 -1.29 8.64
CA ARG A 90 21.01 -0.43 7.88
C ARG A 90 20.34 0.86 7.44
N TYR A 91 19.10 0.77 6.96
CA TYR A 91 18.32 1.95 6.60
C TYR A 91 18.08 2.83 7.84
N ALA A 92 17.62 2.27 8.94
CA ALA A 92 17.40 3.01 10.18
C ALA A 92 18.68 3.73 10.65
N ALA A 93 19.85 3.08 10.60
CA ALA A 93 21.12 3.70 10.96
C ALA A 93 21.50 4.88 10.06
N ARG A 94 21.36 4.73 8.71
CA ARG A 94 21.63 5.81 7.75
C ARG A 94 20.63 6.96 7.90
N ALA A 95 19.36 6.66 8.07
CA ALA A 95 18.31 7.64 8.29
C ALA A 95 18.47 8.38 9.63
N SER A 96 18.96 7.69 10.68
CA SER A 96 19.27 8.33 11.96
C SER A 96 20.38 9.38 11.86
N MET A 97 21.42 9.11 11.08
CA MET A 97 22.47 10.13 10.85
C MET A 97 21.92 11.37 10.15
N LEU A 98 20.96 11.19 9.22
CA LEU A 98 20.30 12.29 8.53
C LEU A 98 19.38 13.07 9.49
N ALA A 99 18.58 12.36 10.30
CA ALA A 99 17.67 12.94 11.27
C ALA A 99 18.39 13.76 12.36
N LEU A 100 19.56 13.28 12.82
CA LEU A 100 20.34 13.93 13.89
C LEU A 100 21.19 15.11 13.43
N ARG A 101 21.53 15.16 12.12
CA ARG A 101 22.41 16.22 11.57
C ARG A 101 21.67 17.39 10.95
N GLY A 102 20.39 17.25 10.68
CA GLY A 102 19.59 18.31 10.03
C GLY A 102 18.74 19.07 11.06
N ASP A 103 18.49 20.34 10.77
CA ASP A 103 17.51 21.14 11.50
C ASP A 103 16.14 20.91 10.88
N TRP A 104 15.41 19.95 11.42
CA TRP A 104 14.10 19.55 10.93
C TRP A 104 13.01 20.12 11.84
N ASP A 105 11.98 20.73 11.23
CA ASP A 105 10.79 21.17 11.95
C ASP A 105 9.82 20.00 12.17
N LEU A 106 9.90 18.96 11.32
CA LEU A 106 9.10 17.75 11.43
C LEU A 106 9.83 16.55 10.83
N ILE A 107 9.66 15.39 11.45
CA ILE A 107 10.02 14.10 10.86
C ILE A 107 8.72 13.33 10.58
N ILE A 108 8.56 12.79 9.37
CA ILE A 108 7.50 11.84 9.01
C ILE A 108 8.13 10.46 8.92
N ALA A 109 7.72 9.54 9.78
CA ALA A 109 8.19 8.16 9.81
C ALA A 109 7.10 7.23 9.27
N SER A 110 7.18 6.88 7.97
CA SER A 110 6.18 6.06 7.29
C SER A 110 6.62 4.60 7.24
N SER A 111 5.95 3.74 7.99
CA SER A 111 6.17 2.30 7.94
C SER A 111 5.63 1.73 6.60
N THR A 112 6.04 0.64 6.04
CA THR A 112 6.93 -0.40 6.51
C THR A 112 8.37 -0.11 6.13
N PRO A 113 9.39 -0.50 6.86
CA PRO A 113 9.38 -1.29 8.11
C PRO A 113 9.17 -0.43 9.36
N LEU A 114 8.90 -1.06 10.51
CA LEU A 114 8.76 -0.39 11.79
C LEU A 114 10.03 0.36 12.22
N THR A 115 11.19 -0.08 11.77
CA THR A 115 12.49 0.53 12.08
C THR A 115 12.64 1.97 11.60
N VAL A 116 11.74 2.48 10.72
CA VAL A 116 11.69 3.90 10.35
C VAL A 116 11.37 4.82 11.55
N ALA A 117 10.80 4.28 12.62
CA ALA A 117 10.53 5.01 13.85
C ALA A 117 11.83 5.32 14.65
N ILE A 118 12.89 4.54 14.49
CA ILE A 118 14.15 4.71 15.23
C ILE A 118 14.76 6.10 15.02
N PRO A 119 14.97 6.59 13.78
CA PRO A 119 15.47 7.94 13.53
C PRO A 119 14.64 9.05 14.21
N ALA A 120 13.31 8.94 14.10
CA ALA A 120 12.40 9.92 14.70
C ALA A 120 12.44 9.89 16.23
N LEU A 121 12.59 8.72 16.85
CA LEU A 121 12.72 8.57 18.29
C LEU A 121 14.07 9.08 18.82
N LEU A 122 15.14 9.01 18.02
CA LEU A 122 16.46 9.52 18.37
C LEU A 122 16.55 11.05 18.26
N ALA A 123 15.88 11.66 17.30
CA ALA A 123 15.81 13.13 17.12
C ALA A 123 14.86 13.76 18.15
N ARG A 124 15.26 13.77 19.43
CA ARG A 124 14.40 14.07 20.59
C ARG A 124 13.77 15.47 20.58
N GLY A 125 14.41 16.45 19.95
CA GLY A 125 13.95 17.84 19.88
C GLY A 125 12.97 18.12 18.73
N THR A 126 12.83 17.18 17.80
CA THR A 126 11.99 17.36 16.62
C THR A 126 10.67 16.59 16.78
N PRO A 127 9.50 17.21 16.60
CA PRO A 127 8.24 16.51 16.56
C PRO A 127 8.20 15.55 15.38
N PHE A 128 7.41 14.47 15.49
CA PHE A 128 7.26 13.55 14.37
C PHE A 128 5.84 13.01 14.21
N VAL A 129 5.47 12.74 12.96
CA VAL A 129 4.28 11.98 12.58
C VAL A 129 4.70 10.54 12.35
N PHE A 130 4.01 9.60 12.99
CA PHE A 130 4.22 8.16 12.76
C PHE A 130 3.08 7.62 11.90
N GLU A 131 3.38 7.19 10.68
CA GLU A 131 2.40 6.61 9.77
C GLU A 131 2.48 5.09 9.82
N ILE A 132 1.39 4.44 10.26
CA ILE A 132 1.23 2.98 10.34
C ILE A 132 0.53 2.51 9.07
N ARG A 133 1.31 1.89 8.16
CA ARG A 133 0.78 1.32 6.91
C ARG A 133 0.54 -0.18 7.02
N ASP A 134 1.22 -0.82 7.96
CA ASP A 134 0.99 -2.19 8.40
C ASP A 134 1.22 -2.23 9.92
N PRO A 135 0.36 -2.87 10.71
CA PRO A 135 0.52 -2.95 12.16
C PRO A 135 1.61 -3.96 12.53
N TRP A 136 2.77 -3.45 12.92
CA TRP A 136 3.89 -4.24 13.42
C TRP A 136 4.00 -4.08 14.94
N PRO A 137 4.20 -5.16 15.69
CA PRO A 137 4.52 -6.54 15.30
C PRO A 137 3.33 -7.45 15.01
N GLU A 138 2.10 -6.97 15.09
CA GLU A 138 0.88 -7.78 15.00
C GLU A 138 0.82 -8.58 13.69
N LEU A 139 1.06 -7.90 12.57
CA LEU A 139 1.00 -8.51 11.24
C LEU A 139 2.03 -9.62 11.04
N PRO A 140 3.35 -9.45 11.31
CA PRO A 140 4.31 -10.55 11.27
C PRO A 140 3.97 -11.71 12.22
N ALA A 141 3.43 -11.42 13.39
CA ALA A 141 3.00 -12.46 14.33
C ALA A 141 1.82 -13.28 13.78
N ALA A 142 0.80 -12.62 13.22
CA ALA A 142 -0.32 -13.26 12.54
C ALA A 142 0.12 -14.10 11.33
N MET A 143 1.18 -13.67 10.63
CA MET A 143 1.81 -14.42 9.55
C MET A 143 2.74 -15.56 10.01
N GLY A 144 2.82 -15.84 11.31
CA GLY A 144 3.53 -16.97 11.86
C GLY A 144 4.97 -16.69 12.34
N LEU A 145 5.36 -15.43 12.53
CA LEU A 145 6.63 -15.11 13.19
C LEU A 145 6.56 -15.51 14.67
N ARG A 146 7.30 -16.56 15.07
CA ARG A 146 7.30 -17.11 16.43
C ARG A 146 8.63 -16.89 17.14
N LEU A 147 9.09 -15.63 17.20
CA LEU A 147 10.30 -15.23 17.91
C LEU A 147 9.92 -14.24 19.02
N PRO A 148 9.56 -14.69 20.24
CA PRO A 148 9.01 -13.84 21.31
C PRO A 148 9.89 -12.64 21.63
N GLY A 149 11.21 -12.81 21.70
CA GLY A 149 12.14 -11.71 21.95
C GLY A 149 12.12 -10.63 20.86
N VAL A 150 12.02 -11.03 19.60
CA VAL A 150 11.92 -10.11 18.45
C VAL A 150 10.57 -9.40 18.48
N ILE A 151 9.47 -10.14 18.66
CA ILE A 151 8.12 -9.57 18.77
C ILE A 151 8.03 -8.59 19.94
N GLY A 152 8.60 -8.93 21.09
CA GLY A 152 8.67 -8.05 22.26
C GLY A 152 9.45 -6.77 22.00
N ALA A 153 10.61 -6.85 21.33
CA ALA A 153 11.41 -5.68 20.95
C ALA A 153 10.65 -4.79 19.95
N MET A 154 10.03 -5.39 18.95
CA MET A 154 9.17 -4.66 17.99
C MET A 154 7.99 -3.97 18.70
N GLY A 155 7.34 -4.67 19.67
CA GLY A 155 6.26 -4.12 20.46
C GLY A 155 6.68 -2.91 21.30
N ARG A 156 7.88 -2.95 21.91
CA ARG A 156 8.44 -1.80 22.65
C ARG A 156 8.73 -0.62 21.71
N LEU A 157 9.29 -0.89 20.53
CA LEU A 157 9.58 0.14 19.54
C LEU A 157 8.27 0.79 19.02
N ALA A 158 7.28 -0.02 18.64
CA ALA A 158 5.97 0.47 18.19
C ALA A 158 5.28 1.30 19.29
N GLY A 159 5.27 0.80 20.55
CA GLY A 159 4.70 1.53 21.66
C GLY A 159 5.43 2.85 21.94
N ALA A 160 6.76 2.88 21.85
CA ALA A 160 7.52 4.13 21.99
C ALA A 160 7.18 5.14 20.88
N ALA A 161 7.05 4.66 19.61
CA ALA A 161 6.66 5.51 18.49
C ALA A 161 5.22 6.05 18.69
N CYS A 162 4.25 5.19 19.01
CA CYS A 162 2.86 5.56 19.24
C CYS A 162 2.69 6.61 20.35
N ARG A 163 3.34 6.41 21.49
CA ARG A 163 3.22 7.34 22.63
C ARG A 163 3.91 8.68 22.41
N ARG A 164 5.03 8.71 21.67
CA ARG A 164 5.88 9.92 21.50
C ARG A 164 5.56 10.71 20.24
N ALA A 165 4.88 10.13 19.26
CA ALA A 165 4.48 10.84 18.06
C ALA A 165 3.61 12.06 18.39
N ALA A 166 3.85 13.18 17.71
CA ALA A 166 2.97 14.34 17.74
C ALA A 166 1.61 14.04 17.11
N ALA A 167 1.60 13.17 16.07
CA ALA A 167 0.41 12.58 15.50
C ALA A 167 0.72 11.17 14.97
N VAL A 168 -0.27 10.29 15.04
CA VAL A 168 -0.23 8.95 14.44
C VAL A 168 -1.25 8.89 13.31
N VAL A 169 -0.81 8.46 12.14
CA VAL A 169 -1.69 8.26 10.98
C VAL A 169 -1.81 6.77 10.73
N ALA A 170 -3.04 6.25 10.74
CA ALA A 170 -3.35 4.86 10.40
C ALA A 170 -4.12 4.79 9.08
N LEU A 171 -4.04 3.66 8.36
CA LEU A 171 -4.71 3.51 7.07
C LEU A 171 -6.13 2.96 7.19
N THR A 172 -6.43 2.26 8.29
CA THR A 172 -7.77 1.72 8.60
C THR A 172 -8.09 1.96 10.07
N ASP A 173 -9.38 1.89 10.42
CA ASP A 173 -9.81 1.96 11.83
C ASP A 173 -9.19 0.82 12.64
N GLY A 174 -9.10 -0.40 12.09
CA GLY A 174 -8.46 -1.53 12.75
C GLY A 174 -6.98 -1.29 13.06
N MET A 175 -6.21 -0.67 12.13
CA MET A 175 -4.84 -0.24 12.42
C MET A 175 -4.82 0.87 13.48
N GLY A 176 -5.79 1.78 13.46
CA GLY A 176 -5.96 2.82 14.48
C GLY A 176 -6.16 2.22 15.88
N GLN A 177 -6.97 1.18 16.00
CA GLN A 177 -7.16 0.47 17.28
C GLN A 177 -5.85 -0.14 17.80
N THR A 178 -4.99 -0.68 16.92
CA THR A 178 -3.67 -1.16 17.37
C THR A 178 -2.78 -0.02 17.89
N ALA A 179 -2.87 1.17 17.30
CA ALA A 179 -2.14 2.35 17.76
C ALA A 179 -2.63 2.83 19.14
N LEU A 180 -3.95 2.87 19.35
CA LEU A 180 -4.56 3.19 20.66
C LEU A 180 -4.13 2.19 21.73
N ALA A 181 -4.20 0.90 21.43
CA ALA A 181 -3.76 -0.16 22.34
C ALA A 181 -2.26 -0.05 22.71
N ARG A 182 -1.45 0.60 21.87
CA ARG A 182 -0.02 0.88 22.13
C ARG A 182 0.24 2.23 22.78
N GLY A 183 -0.81 2.94 23.16
CA GLY A 183 -0.76 4.15 23.96
C GLY A 183 -0.72 5.45 23.17
N THR A 184 -1.15 5.46 21.90
CA THR A 184 -1.43 6.70 21.18
C THR A 184 -2.58 7.43 21.87
N PRO A 185 -2.46 8.72 22.24
CA PRO A 185 -3.60 9.51 22.67
C PRO A 185 -4.66 9.64 21.56
N ALA A 186 -5.94 9.53 21.90
CA ALA A 186 -7.01 9.50 20.91
C ALA A 186 -7.07 10.79 20.05
N ASP A 187 -6.75 11.93 20.63
CA ASP A 187 -6.69 13.23 19.96
C ASP A 187 -5.51 13.37 18.98
N ARG A 188 -4.54 12.43 19.01
CA ARG A 188 -3.40 12.38 18.09
C ARG A 188 -3.55 11.29 17.01
N LEU A 189 -4.60 10.49 17.06
CA LEU A 189 -4.86 9.47 16.06
C LEU A 189 -5.68 10.02 14.90
N HIS A 190 -5.19 9.83 13.68
CA HIS A 190 -5.86 10.20 12.45
C HIS A 190 -5.97 8.97 11.53
N VAL A 191 -7.16 8.69 11.01
CA VAL A 191 -7.35 7.66 9.99
C VAL A 191 -7.37 8.32 8.62
N ILE A 192 -6.33 8.05 7.82
CA ILE A 192 -6.19 8.54 6.44
C ILE A 192 -5.92 7.34 5.54
N GLY A 193 -6.96 6.81 4.93
CA GLY A 193 -6.93 5.59 4.14
C GLY A 193 -6.02 5.63 2.93
N GLN A 194 -5.97 4.53 2.20
CA GLN A 194 -5.32 4.49 0.88
C GLN A 194 -6.12 5.32 -0.12
N GLY A 195 -5.38 6.03 -0.97
CA GLY A 195 -5.95 6.80 -2.06
C GLY A 195 -5.60 6.23 -3.41
N CYS A 196 -6.36 6.66 -4.41
CA CYS A 196 -6.15 6.34 -5.81
C CYS A 196 -5.77 7.58 -6.62
N ASP A 197 -5.04 7.35 -7.70
CA ASP A 197 -4.61 8.39 -8.64
C ASP A 197 -5.64 8.46 -9.78
N LEU A 198 -6.69 9.28 -9.61
CA LEU A 198 -7.81 9.38 -10.54
C LEU A 198 -7.43 9.91 -11.94
N ASP A 199 -6.32 10.63 -12.03
CA ASP A 199 -5.79 11.11 -13.31
C ASP A 199 -5.02 10.01 -14.06
N LEU A 200 -4.47 9.04 -13.30
CA LEU A 200 -3.72 7.91 -13.86
C LEU A 200 -4.65 6.76 -14.29
N PHE A 201 -5.75 6.55 -13.57
CA PHE A 201 -6.74 5.52 -13.84
C PHE A 201 -8.08 6.16 -14.22
N GLY A 202 -8.73 5.67 -15.27
CA GLY A 202 -10.06 6.16 -15.63
C GLY A 202 -10.41 5.97 -17.09
N PRO A 203 -11.58 6.47 -17.50
CA PRO A 203 -12.15 6.22 -18.83
C PRO A 203 -11.36 6.85 -19.98
N GLN A 204 -10.48 7.83 -19.69
CA GLN A 204 -9.63 8.50 -20.68
C GLN A 204 -8.41 7.65 -21.09
N ILE A 205 -8.16 6.54 -20.40
CA ILE A 205 -6.97 5.70 -20.65
C ILE A 205 -7.24 4.73 -21.81
N SER A 206 -6.35 4.73 -22.79
CA SER A 206 -6.43 3.80 -23.92
C SER A 206 -6.23 2.36 -23.42
N PRO A 207 -7.20 1.45 -23.66
CA PRO A 207 -7.13 0.08 -23.17
C PRO A 207 -5.99 -0.70 -23.84
N TRP A 208 -5.42 -1.62 -23.06
CA TRP A 208 -4.50 -2.63 -23.55
C TRP A 208 -4.90 -4.01 -23.01
N ARG A 209 -4.71 -5.04 -23.82
CA ARG A 209 -4.99 -6.44 -23.46
C ARG A 209 -3.79 -7.31 -23.79
N PRO A 210 -3.47 -8.33 -22.96
CA PRO A 210 -2.41 -9.30 -23.29
C PRO A 210 -2.73 -10.06 -24.58
N GLU A 211 -1.71 -10.36 -25.38
CA GLU A 211 -1.88 -11.12 -26.63
C GLU A 211 -2.54 -12.50 -26.43
N ALA A 212 -2.25 -13.15 -25.27
CA ALA A 212 -2.88 -14.42 -24.90
C ALA A 212 -4.38 -14.31 -24.61
N ALA A 213 -4.94 -13.09 -24.52
CA ALA A 213 -6.36 -12.88 -24.24
C ALA A 213 -7.17 -12.74 -25.52
N GLY A 214 -8.17 -13.57 -25.69
CA GLY A 214 -9.13 -13.44 -26.79
C GLY A 214 -9.89 -12.11 -26.72
N SER A 215 -10.25 -11.55 -27.88
CA SER A 215 -10.93 -10.25 -27.97
C SER A 215 -12.27 -10.21 -27.22
N GLN A 216 -12.95 -11.35 -27.13
CA GLN A 216 -14.26 -11.51 -26.48
C GLN A 216 -14.18 -12.01 -25.03
N GLU A 217 -12.98 -12.30 -24.51
CA GLU A 217 -12.84 -12.75 -23.14
C GLU A 217 -13.01 -11.60 -22.16
N MET A 218 -13.75 -11.82 -21.08
CA MET A 218 -13.78 -10.95 -19.92
C MET A 218 -12.48 -11.11 -19.12
N LEU A 219 -11.72 -10.05 -18.94
CA LEU A 219 -10.51 -10.08 -18.12
C LEU A 219 -10.86 -9.77 -16.67
N ALA A 220 -10.49 -10.69 -15.76
CA ALA A 220 -10.51 -10.51 -14.33
C ALA A 220 -9.06 -10.40 -13.84
N VAL A 221 -8.65 -9.20 -13.38
CA VAL A 221 -7.24 -8.88 -13.13
C VAL A 221 -6.93 -8.88 -11.63
N TYR A 222 -5.90 -9.64 -11.24
CA TYR A 222 -5.18 -9.47 -9.99
C TYR A 222 -3.87 -8.74 -10.26
N ALA A 223 -3.62 -7.60 -9.59
CA ALA A 223 -2.37 -6.85 -9.68
C ALA A 223 -1.70 -6.73 -8.31
N GLY A 224 -0.51 -7.30 -8.15
CA GLY A 224 0.23 -7.21 -6.90
C GLY A 224 1.22 -8.34 -6.66
N ALA A 225 1.78 -8.38 -5.44
CA ALA A 225 2.76 -9.38 -5.07
C ALA A 225 2.20 -10.82 -5.14
N HIS A 226 3.00 -11.73 -5.68
CA HIS A 226 2.73 -13.17 -5.70
C HIS A 226 3.45 -13.85 -4.52
N GLY A 227 3.15 -13.40 -3.31
CA GLY A 227 3.70 -13.93 -2.07
C GLY A 227 2.65 -14.60 -1.20
N ARG A 228 3.11 -15.31 -0.15
CA ARG A 228 2.26 -16.11 0.77
C ARG A 228 1.09 -15.32 1.36
N ALA A 229 1.28 -14.05 1.66
CA ALA A 229 0.23 -13.18 2.20
C ALA A 229 -0.94 -12.95 1.22
N ASN A 230 -0.79 -13.25 -0.05
CA ASN A 230 -1.82 -13.01 -1.07
C ASN A 230 -2.67 -14.25 -1.38
N GLY A 231 -2.23 -15.47 -1.04
CA GLY A 231 -3.01 -16.70 -1.14
C GLY A 231 -3.55 -17.00 -2.54
N LEU A 232 -2.76 -16.77 -3.59
CA LEU A 232 -3.20 -16.78 -4.99
C LEU A 232 -3.58 -18.18 -5.52
N SER A 233 -3.25 -19.26 -4.80
CA SER A 233 -3.77 -20.60 -5.11
C SER A 233 -5.29 -20.64 -5.20
N LEU A 234 -6.00 -19.81 -4.42
CA LEU A 234 -7.45 -19.67 -4.52
C LEU A 234 -7.90 -19.25 -5.92
N LEU A 235 -7.17 -18.34 -6.59
CA LEU A 235 -7.50 -17.89 -7.94
C LEU A 235 -7.27 -18.99 -8.98
N LEU A 236 -6.30 -19.88 -8.78
CA LEU A 236 -6.14 -21.08 -9.62
C LEU A 236 -7.30 -22.06 -9.42
N ASP A 237 -7.82 -22.19 -8.21
CA ASP A 237 -9.01 -22.98 -7.93
C ASP A 237 -10.26 -22.38 -8.59
N VAL A 238 -10.39 -21.06 -8.60
CA VAL A 238 -11.44 -20.34 -9.35
C VAL A 238 -11.32 -20.65 -10.85
N ALA A 239 -10.13 -20.52 -11.43
CA ALA A 239 -9.88 -20.80 -12.84
C ALA A 239 -10.23 -22.24 -13.22
N ALA A 240 -9.88 -23.22 -12.37
CA ALA A 240 -10.21 -24.62 -12.60
C ALA A 240 -11.73 -24.88 -12.57
N ARG A 241 -12.45 -24.23 -11.65
CA ARG A 241 -13.92 -24.33 -11.57
C ARG A 241 -14.63 -23.73 -12.79
N LEU A 242 -14.19 -22.53 -13.23
CA LEU A 242 -14.69 -21.92 -14.46
C LEU A 242 -14.51 -22.85 -15.65
N ARG A 243 -13.33 -23.44 -15.77
CA ARG A 243 -13.04 -24.39 -16.85
C ARG A 243 -13.89 -25.67 -16.77
N ALA A 244 -14.04 -26.26 -15.58
CA ALA A 244 -14.87 -27.44 -15.36
C ALA A 244 -16.36 -27.17 -15.65
N ALA A 245 -16.83 -25.94 -15.43
CA ALA A 245 -18.18 -25.49 -15.82
C ALA A 245 -18.31 -25.14 -17.30
N GLY A 246 -17.28 -25.32 -18.11
CA GLY A 246 -17.31 -24.97 -19.56
C GLY A 246 -17.26 -23.45 -19.81
N GLU A 247 -16.99 -22.63 -18.82
CA GLU A 247 -16.93 -21.17 -18.97
C GLU A 247 -15.60 -20.77 -19.64
N ARG A 248 -15.71 -20.38 -20.91
CA ARG A 248 -14.55 -19.99 -21.74
C ARG A 248 -14.43 -18.50 -21.99
N ARG A 249 -15.41 -17.71 -21.52
CA ARG A 249 -15.45 -16.27 -21.74
C ARG A 249 -14.61 -15.50 -20.72
N ILE A 250 -14.04 -16.17 -19.70
CA ILE A 250 -13.37 -15.51 -18.60
C ILE A 250 -11.89 -15.93 -18.53
N ARG A 251 -11.02 -14.94 -18.54
CA ARG A 251 -9.58 -15.10 -18.34
C ARG A 251 -9.14 -14.39 -17.07
N LEU A 252 -8.42 -15.09 -16.21
CA LEU A 252 -7.75 -14.50 -15.06
C LEU A 252 -6.36 -14.01 -15.48
N VAL A 253 -6.05 -12.74 -15.22
CA VAL A 253 -4.74 -12.14 -15.50
C VAL A 253 -4.07 -11.81 -14.17
N LEU A 254 -2.97 -12.51 -13.87
CA LEU A 254 -2.22 -12.37 -12.62
C LEU A 254 -0.94 -11.58 -12.89
N VAL A 255 -0.95 -10.28 -12.51
CA VAL A 255 0.15 -9.34 -12.74
C VAL A 255 0.99 -9.18 -11.47
N GLY A 256 2.28 -9.38 -11.58
CA GLY A 256 3.19 -9.14 -10.47
C GLY A 256 4.31 -10.16 -10.35
N ASP A 257 5.02 -10.09 -9.22
CA ASP A 257 6.13 -10.98 -8.88
C ASP A 257 6.11 -11.33 -7.39
N GLY A 258 6.82 -12.39 -7.03
CA GLY A 258 6.98 -12.82 -5.65
C GLY A 258 7.39 -14.27 -5.51
N SER A 259 7.68 -14.68 -4.28
CA SER A 259 8.25 -16.00 -3.96
C SER A 259 7.40 -17.19 -4.40
N GLU A 260 6.07 -17.01 -4.57
CA GLU A 260 5.17 -18.08 -4.98
C GLU A 260 4.89 -18.12 -6.49
N LYS A 261 5.31 -17.11 -7.27
CA LYS A 261 5.02 -17.04 -8.70
C LYS A 261 5.47 -18.28 -9.49
N PRO A 262 6.70 -18.81 -9.31
CA PRO A 262 7.12 -20.03 -10.03
C PRO A 262 6.24 -21.24 -9.72
N ALA A 263 5.87 -21.43 -8.46
CA ALA A 263 5.01 -22.53 -8.02
C ALA A 263 3.58 -22.39 -8.55
N LEU A 264 3.05 -21.15 -8.60
CA LEU A 264 1.73 -20.87 -9.18
C LEU A 264 1.70 -21.17 -10.68
N ILE A 265 2.74 -20.78 -11.45
CA ILE A 265 2.86 -21.08 -12.88
C ILE A 265 2.91 -22.60 -13.11
N ALA A 266 3.76 -23.32 -12.36
CA ALA A 266 3.86 -24.77 -12.45
C ALA A 266 2.53 -25.48 -12.12
N ASN A 267 1.83 -25.02 -11.07
CA ASN A 267 0.53 -25.55 -10.69
C ASN A 267 -0.54 -25.29 -11.78
N ALA A 268 -0.58 -24.09 -12.34
CA ALA A 268 -1.49 -23.78 -13.44
C ALA A 268 -1.23 -24.66 -14.67
N ALA A 269 0.03 -24.87 -15.04
CA ALA A 269 0.43 -25.74 -16.14
C ALA A 269 0.05 -27.21 -15.89
N ALA A 270 0.36 -27.76 -14.71
CA ALA A 270 0.05 -29.13 -14.31
C ALA A 270 -1.47 -29.41 -14.35
N ARG A 271 -2.29 -28.40 -14.03
CA ARG A 271 -3.77 -28.47 -14.08
C ARG A 271 -4.34 -28.11 -15.44
N GLY A 272 -3.50 -27.76 -16.41
CA GLY A 272 -3.90 -27.35 -17.75
C GLY A 272 -4.77 -26.10 -17.80
N LEU A 273 -4.57 -25.11 -16.91
CA LEU A 273 -5.40 -23.91 -16.79
C LEU A 273 -5.08 -22.89 -17.90
N SER A 274 -5.60 -23.11 -19.11
CA SER A 274 -5.42 -22.23 -20.26
C SER A 274 -6.11 -20.87 -20.13
N ASN A 275 -6.99 -20.71 -19.16
CA ASN A 275 -7.72 -19.48 -18.85
C ASN A 275 -7.01 -18.62 -17.80
N VAL A 276 -5.72 -18.87 -17.50
CA VAL A 276 -4.89 -18.05 -16.64
C VAL A 276 -3.71 -17.51 -17.42
N THR A 277 -3.44 -16.21 -17.29
CA THR A 277 -2.26 -15.53 -17.86
C THR A 277 -1.45 -14.90 -16.73
N PHE A 278 -0.16 -15.17 -16.69
CA PHE A 278 0.77 -14.53 -15.77
C PHE A 278 1.55 -13.42 -16.50
N LEU A 279 1.60 -12.26 -15.89
CA LEU A 279 2.40 -11.12 -16.37
C LEU A 279 3.42 -10.71 -15.31
N ASP A 280 4.51 -10.12 -15.77
CA ASP A 280 5.48 -9.49 -14.89
C ASP A 280 4.95 -8.18 -14.29
N PRO A 281 5.58 -7.62 -13.24
CA PRO A 281 5.19 -6.34 -12.70
C PRO A 281 5.16 -5.25 -13.78
N LEU A 282 4.07 -4.49 -13.82
CA LEU A 282 3.89 -3.40 -14.77
C LEU A 282 4.08 -2.04 -14.07
N PRO A 283 4.71 -1.06 -14.73
CA PRO A 283 4.60 0.33 -14.34
C PRO A 283 3.14 0.77 -14.18
N LYS A 284 2.88 1.77 -13.35
CA LYS A 284 1.50 2.19 -13.06
C LYS A 284 0.72 2.64 -14.31
N CYS A 285 1.38 3.28 -15.26
CA CYS A 285 0.76 3.68 -16.52
C CYS A 285 0.31 2.49 -17.37
N ASP A 286 1.14 1.42 -17.44
CA ASP A 286 0.79 0.23 -18.21
C ASP A 286 -0.27 -0.61 -17.48
N LEU A 287 -0.20 -0.66 -16.14
CA LEU A 287 -1.27 -1.25 -15.34
C LEU A 287 -2.60 -0.52 -15.57
N ALA A 288 -2.60 0.82 -15.66
CA ALA A 288 -3.80 1.59 -15.94
C ALA A 288 -4.43 1.21 -17.30
N ARG A 289 -3.60 1.00 -18.33
CA ARG A 289 -4.04 0.55 -19.65
C ARG A 289 -4.62 -0.88 -19.62
N LEU A 290 -3.99 -1.78 -18.85
CA LEU A 290 -4.52 -3.13 -18.65
C LEU A 290 -5.87 -3.09 -17.92
N LEU A 291 -6.00 -2.29 -16.86
CA LEU A 291 -7.26 -2.16 -16.13
C LEU A 291 -8.35 -1.54 -16.99
N ALA A 292 -8.03 -0.55 -17.85
CA ALA A 292 -8.96 0.02 -18.82
C ALA A 292 -9.46 -1.03 -19.84
N GLY A 293 -8.64 -2.04 -20.16
CA GLY A 293 -9.01 -3.18 -21.04
C GLY A 293 -9.69 -4.35 -20.31
N SER A 294 -9.93 -4.22 -18.99
CA SER A 294 -10.43 -5.30 -18.13
C SER A 294 -11.86 -5.06 -17.66
N GLN A 295 -12.51 -6.08 -17.12
CA GLN A 295 -13.91 -6.02 -16.73
C GLN A 295 -14.16 -6.33 -15.25
N ALA A 296 -13.15 -6.83 -14.51
CA ALA A 296 -13.23 -7.03 -13.06
C ALA A 296 -11.85 -6.95 -12.41
N GLY A 297 -11.78 -6.40 -11.20
CA GLY A 297 -10.63 -6.47 -10.32
C GLY A 297 -10.76 -7.63 -9.33
N LEU A 298 -9.67 -8.34 -9.06
CA LEU A 298 -9.60 -9.43 -8.08
C LEU A 298 -8.79 -9.00 -6.87
N LEU A 299 -9.42 -8.94 -5.72
CA LEU A 299 -8.75 -8.74 -4.44
C LEU A 299 -8.62 -10.07 -3.71
N CYS A 300 -7.40 -10.58 -3.62
CA CYS A 300 -7.09 -11.84 -2.98
C CYS A 300 -6.00 -11.67 -1.92
N LEU A 301 -6.26 -12.19 -0.72
CA LEU A 301 -5.31 -12.32 0.38
C LEU A 301 -5.40 -13.72 0.99
N ALA A 302 -4.36 -14.13 1.70
CA ALA A 302 -4.37 -15.35 2.48
C ALA A 302 -5.45 -15.28 3.57
N ARG A 303 -5.98 -16.45 3.95
CA ARG A 303 -7.01 -16.57 5.00
C ARG A 303 -6.42 -16.36 6.39
N ILE A 304 -5.98 -15.14 6.67
CA ILE A 304 -5.50 -14.71 7.98
C ILE A 304 -6.60 -13.80 8.55
N PRO A 305 -7.24 -14.16 9.68
CA PRO A 305 -8.40 -13.42 10.21
C PRO A 305 -8.10 -11.93 10.41
N GLU A 306 -6.91 -11.61 10.86
CA GLU A 306 -6.46 -10.25 11.16
C GLU A 306 -6.36 -9.37 9.89
N PHE A 307 -6.22 -9.97 8.71
CA PHE A 307 -6.23 -9.21 7.44
C PHE A 307 -7.57 -8.52 7.17
N ALA A 308 -8.65 -8.99 7.80
CA ALA A 308 -9.96 -8.38 7.67
C ALA A 308 -9.97 -6.89 8.04
N GLU A 309 -9.23 -6.51 9.09
CA GLU A 309 -9.25 -5.15 9.64
C GLU A 309 -7.90 -4.42 9.48
N TRP A 310 -6.82 -5.14 9.15
CA TRP A 310 -5.48 -4.56 9.12
C TRP A 310 -4.92 -4.33 7.71
N THR A 311 -5.72 -4.52 6.67
CA THR A 311 -5.23 -4.32 5.31
C THR A 311 -5.92 -3.18 4.59
N ALA A 312 -5.11 -2.35 3.93
CA ALA A 312 -5.55 -1.30 3.04
C ALA A 312 -4.87 -1.49 1.66
N PRO A 313 -5.35 -2.45 0.85
CA PRO A 313 -4.65 -2.84 -0.37
C PRO A 313 -4.66 -1.74 -1.44
N ASN A 314 -3.48 -1.33 -1.93
CA ASN A 314 -3.36 -0.37 -3.02
C ASN A 314 -4.15 -0.80 -4.27
N LYS A 315 -4.13 -2.10 -4.57
CA LYS A 315 -4.82 -2.66 -5.76
C LYS A 315 -6.32 -2.40 -5.75
N LEU A 316 -6.96 -2.44 -4.56
CA LEU A 316 -8.37 -2.10 -4.44
C LEU A 316 -8.64 -0.67 -4.92
N MET A 317 -7.80 0.27 -4.50
CA MET A 317 -7.91 1.68 -4.91
C MET A 317 -7.70 1.85 -6.42
N ASP A 318 -6.74 1.13 -7.00
CA ASP A 318 -6.48 1.16 -8.45
C ASP A 318 -7.71 0.63 -9.23
N TYR A 319 -8.36 -0.46 -8.76
CA TYR A 319 -9.57 -1.01 -9.38
C TYR A 319 -10.75 -0.05 -9.29
N LEU A 320 -10.98 0.55 -8.11
CA LEU A 320 -12.04 1.55 -7.94
C LEU A 320 -11.81 2.76 -8.85
N ALA A 321 -10.57 3.25 -8.94
CA ALA A 321 -10.21 4.36 -9.83
C ALA A 321 -10.39 4.03 -11.30
N ALA A 322 -10.11 2.79 -11.72
CA ALA A 322 -10.32 2.33 -13.07
C ALA A 322 -11.82 2.07 -13.40
N GLY A 323 -12.71 2.16 -12.41
CA GLY A 323 -14.13 1.88 -12.59
C GLY A 323 -14.42 0.40 -12.80
N LEU A 324 -13.70 -0.48 -12.12
CA LEU A 324 -13.92 -1.92 -12.19
C LEU A 324 -14.74 -2.42 -11.01
N PRO A 325 -15.75 -3.29 -11.23
CA PRO A 325 -16.32 -4.08 -10.16
C PRO A 325 -15.25 -4.96 -9.54
N VAL A 326 -15.29 -5.14 -8.21
CA VAL A 326 -14.28 -5.90 -7.48
C VAL A 326 -14.86 -7.16 -6.87
N LEU A 327 -14.24 -8.30 -7.15
CA LEU A 327 -14.51 -9.54 -6.42
C LEU A 327 -13.38 -9.79 -5.43
N SER A 328 -13.75 -9.99 -4.17
CA SER A 328 -12.81 -10.12 -3.06
C SER A 328 -12.99 -11.44 -2.32
N ASN A 329 -11.89 -11.99 -1.77
CA ASN A 329 -11.98 -13.04 -0.74
C ASN A 329 -11.72 -12.51 0.67
N VAL A 330 -11.54 -11.20 0.83
CA VAL A 330 -11.14 -10.56 2.08
C VAL A 330 -12.38 -10.02 2.80
N PRO A 331 -12.78 -10.58 3.95
CA PRO A 331 -13.85 -10.04 4.79
C PRO A 331 -13.43 -8.72 5.46
N GLY A 332 -14.30 -8.16 6.30
CA GLY A 332 -13.99 -6.98 7.12
C GLY A 332 -14.01 -5.68 6.33
N GLU A 333 -12.97 -4.86 6.48
CA GLU A 333 -12.89 -3.49 5.92
C GLU A 333 -13.15 -3.44 4.42
N ALA A 334 -12.46 -4.28 3.64
CA ALA A 334 -12.64 -4.31 2.20
C ALA A 334 -14.06 -4.74 1.79
N ALA A 335 -14.64 -5.73 2.49
CA ALA A 335 -15.99 -6.20 2.22
C ALA A 335 -17.03 -5.12 2.53
N ARG A 336 -16.88 -4.39 3.65
CA ARG A 336 -17.76 -3.27 4.01
C ARG A 336 -17.70 -2.16 2.96
N LEU A 337 -16.49 -1.78 2.52
CA LEU A 337 -16.31 -0.78 1.49
C LEU A 337 -17.01 -1.19 0.18
N LEU A 338 -16.79 -2.41 -0.29
CA LEU A 338 -17.39 -2.90 -1.54
C LEU A 338 -18.93 -2.93 -1.47
N ALA A 339 -19.49 -3.36 -0.34
CA ALA A 339 -20.94 -3.40 -0.13
C ALA A 339 -21.55 -1.99 -0.06
N GLN A 340 -20.95 -1.09 0.72
CA GLN A 340 -21.42 0.31 0.86
C GLN A 340 -21.34 1.08 -0.46
N ALA A 341 -20.31 0.84 -1.25
CA ALA A 341 -20.14 1.47 -2.56
C ALA A 341 -21.02 0.82 -3.64
N GLY A 342 -21.58 -0.36 -3.41
CA GLY A 342 -22.32 -1.11 -4.44
C GLY A 342 -21.45 -1.51 -5.62
N CYS A 343 -20.14 -1.68 -5.40
CA CYS A 343 -19.15 -1.83 -6.47
C CYS A 343 -18.45 -3.20 -6.49
N GLY A 344 -18.90 -4.13 -5.66
CA GLY A 344 -18.29 -5.45 -5.60
C GLY A 344 -18.94 -6.37 -4.60
N GLU A 345 -18.42 -7.57 -4.50
CA GLU A 345 -18.88 -8.58 -3.56
C GLU A 345 -17.69 -9.38 -3.00
N THR A 346 -17.89 -9.94 -1.80
CA THR A 346 -16.87 -10.75 -1.14
C THR A 346 -17.34 -12.20 -1.01
N GLN A 347 -16.51 -13.11 -1.50
CA GLN A 347 -16.78 -14.56 -1.53
C GLN A 347 -15.52 -15.30 -1.11
N THR A 348 -15.52 -15.97 0.02
CA THR A 348 -14.32 -16.64 0.55
C THR A 348 -14.02 -18.00 -0.10
N GLN A 349 -14.96 -18.57 -0.84
CA GLN A 349 -14.83 -19.88 -1.49
C GLN A 349 -14.62 -19.74 -3.00
N ALA A 350 -13.76 -20.58 -3.56
CA ALA A 350 -13.48 -20.58 -4.99
C ALA A 350 -14.72 -20.82 -5.86
N ALA A 351 -15.66 -21.66 -5.40
CA ALA A 351 -16.91 -21.91 -6.11
C ALA A 351 -17.74 -20.62 -6.24
N ALA A 352 -17.97 -19.94 -5.13
CA ALA A 352 -18.77 -18.72 -5.11
C ALA A 352 -18.10 -17.56 -5.88
N LEU A 353 -16.76 -17.46 -5.86
CA LEU A 353 -16.02 -16.50 -6.69
C LEU A 353 -16.16 -16.82 -8.19
N ALA A 354 -16.11 -18.10 -8.58
CA ALA A 354 -16.31 -18.51 -9.96
C ALA A 354 -17.74 -18.19 -10.46
N GLU A 355 -18.75 -18.46 -9.63
CA GLU A 355 -20.14 -18.09 -9.93
C GLU A 355 -20.33 -16.57 -10.04
N ALA A 356 -19.70 -15.79 -9.16
CA ALA A 356 -19.72 -14.33 -9.22
C ALA A 356 -19.10 -13.80 -10.52
N LEU A 357 -17.95 -14.35 -10.94
CA LEU A 357 -17.33 -14.03 -12.23
C LEU A 357 -18.25 -14.38 -13.41
N SER A 358 -18.87 -15.56 -13.40
CA SER A 358 -19.81 -15.99 -14.44
C SER A 358 -21.03 -15.07 -14.52
N ARG A 359 -21.55 -14.61 -13.38
CA ARG A 359 -22.63 -13.59 -13.34
C ARG A 359 -22.19 -12.29 -13.98
N LEU A 360 -20.99 -11.78 -13.64
CA LEU A 360 -20.47 -10.54 -14.25
C LEU A 360 -20.23 -10.69 -15.76
N ALA A 361 -19.84 -11.86 -16.23
CA ALA A 361 -19.66 -12.13 -17.66
C ALA A 361 -20.98 -12.11 -18.43
N THR A 362 -22.07 -12.55 -17.81
CA THR A 362 -23.41 -12.65 -18.44
C THR A 362 -24.28 -11.42 -18.28
N LYS A 363 -23.92 -10.50 -17.35
CA LYS A 363 -24.72 -9.32 -17.00
C LYS A 363 -23.95 -8.02 -17.22
N PRO A 364 -23.70 -7.59 -18.47
CA PRO A 364 -22.87 -6.41 -18.76
C PRO A 364 -23.43 -5.12 -18.14
N VAL A 365 -24.74 -4.90 -18.17
CA VAL A 365 -25.38 -3.72 -17.57
C VAL A 365 -25.12 -3.64 -16.06
N GLN A 366 -25.24 -4.75 -15.34
CA GLN A 366 -24.93 -4.81 -13.92
C GLN A 366 -23.44 -4.52 -13.66
N ARG A 367 -22.56 -5.11 -14.46
CA ARG A 367 -21.12 -4.91 -14.37
C ARG A 367 -20.73 -3.45 -14.58
N GLU A 368 -21.32 -2.78 -15.57
CA GLU A 368 -21.10 -1.37 -15.85
C GLU A 368 -21.60 -0.47 -14.72
N ALA A 369 -22.79 -0.75 -14.18
CA ALA A 369 -23.34 -0.03 -13.04
C ALA A 369 -22.42 -0.14 -11.79
N MET A 370 -21.90 -1.34 -11.50
CA MET A 370 -20.94 -1.56 -10.41
C MET A 370 -19.63 -0.81 -10.67
N GLY A 371 -19.14 -0.78 -11.91
CA GLY A 371 -17.94 -0.04 -12.30
C GLY A 371 -18.11 1.46 -12.11
N LEU A 372 -19.26 2.01 -12.50
CA LEU A 372 -19.59 3.42 -12.28
C LEU A 372 -19.64 3.76 -10.78
N ALA A 373 -20.27 2.90 -9.98
CA ALA A 373 -20.32 3.04 -8.53
C ALA A 373 -18.92 3.01 -7.90
N ALA A 374 -18.03 2.11 -8.37
CA ALA A 374 -16.63 2.06 -7.97
C ALA A 374 -15.91 3.39 -8.20
N ARG A 375 -16.01 3.93 -9.42
CA ARG A 375 -15.38 5.20 -9.79
C ARG A 375 -15.92 6.37 -8.99
N GLN A 376 -17.23 6.47 -8.81
CA GLN A 376 -17.86 7.52 -8.01
C GLN A 376 -17.43 7.46 -6.54
N HIS A 377 -17.35 6.26 -5.96
CA HIS A 377 -16.87 6.07 -4.60
C HIS A 377 -15.40 6.49 -4.46
N ALA A 378 -14.55 6.11 -5.41
CA ALA A 378 -13.15 6.52 -5.47
C ALA A 378 -13.00 8.05 -5.50
N GLN A 379 -13.78 8.72 -6.35
CA GLN A 379 -13.76 10.19 -6.48
C GLN A 379 -14.16 10.90 -5.18
N ARG A 380 -15.17 10.40 -4.48
CA ARG A 380 -15.69 11.04 -3.28
C ARG A 380 -14.83 10.80 -2.04
N HIS A 381 -14.23 9.62 -1.91
CA HIS A 381 -13.64 9.17 -0.64
C HIS A 381 -12.16 8.83 -0.72
N HIS A 382 -11.63 8.52 -1.91
CA HIS A 382 -10.29 7.98 -2.08
C HIS A 382 -9.42 8.78 -3.07
N ASP A 383 -9.85 9.97 -3.51
CA ASP A 383 -8.98 10.85 -4.32
C ASP A 383 -7.70 11.15 -3.51
N ARG A 384 -6.57 10.78 -4.07
CA ARG A 384 -5.26 10.96 -3.44
C ARG A 384 -4.98 12.41 -3.09
N ARG A 385 -5.49 13.37 -3.89
CA ARG A 385 -5.34 14.81 -3.63
C ARG A 385 -6.07 15.22 -2.36
N LEU A 386 -7.29 14.71 -2.15
CA LEU A 386 -8.07 14.96 -0.93
C LEU A 386 -7.36 14.38 0.29
N LEU A 387 -6.88 13.15 0.20
CA LEU A 387 -6.18 12.50 1.30
C LEU A 387 -4.82 13.13 1.59
N ALA A 388 -4.11 13.60 0.55
CA ALA A 388 -2.87 14.37 0.71
C ALA A 388 -3.12 15.70 1.43
N ALA A 389 -4.19 16.42 1.11
CA ALA A 389 -4.55 17.65 1.82
C ALA A 389 -4.84 17.40 3.32
N ARG A 390 -5.55 16.30 3.64
CA ARG A 390 -5.77 15.87 5.04
C ARG A 390 -4.46 15.53 5.74
N PHE A 391 -3.55 14.82 5.08
CA PHE A 391 -2.25 14.47 5.63
C PHE A 391 -1.37 15.71 5.88
N VAL A 392 -1.39 16.67 4.94
CA VAL A 392 -0.69 17.96 5.09
C VAL A 392 -1.20 18.71 6.33
N ALA A 393 -2.51 18.78 6.53
CA ALA A 393 -3.08 19.43 7.71
C ALA A 393 -2.61 18.78 9.03
N VAL A 394 -2.52 17.43 9.08
CA VAL A 394 -1.95 16.71 10.23
C VAL A 394 -0.47 17.05 10.42
N ALA A 395 0.31 17.09 9.34
CA ALA A 395 1.73 17.42 9.40
C ALA A 395 1.96 18.86 9.87
N GLU A 396 1.19 19.83 9.36
CA GLU A 396 1.26 21.24 9.77
C GLU A 396 0.85 21.42 11.24
N ALA A 397 -0.18 20.72 11.71
CA ALA A 397 -0.58 20.73 13.12
C ALA A 397 0.50 20.15 14.04
N ALA A 398 1.18 19.08 13.60
CA ALA A 398 2.26 18.43 14.34
C ALA A 398 3.52 19.32 14.48
N MET A 399 3.74 20.28 13.58
CA MET A 399 4.83 21.27 13.66
C MET A 399 4.56 22.40 14.66
N GLN A 400 3.30 22.61 15.03
CA GLN A 400 2.96 23.66 15.98
C GLN A 400 3.38 23.25 17.40
N PRO A 401 3.92 24.17 18.24
CA PRO A 401 4.18 23.85 19.62
C PRO A 401 2.92 23.34 20.30
N GLN A 402 2.93 22.12 20.81
CA GLN A 402 1.80 21.60 21.55
C GLN A 402 1.54 22.50 22.76
N ARG A 403 0.41 23.22 22.80
CA ARG A 403 -0.05 23.90 23.99
C ARG A 403 -0.23 22.84 25.07
N GLN A 404 0.65 22.82 26.06
CA GLN A 404 0.45 21.98 27.24
C GLN A 404 -0.86 22.42 27.91
N PRO A 405 -1.85 21.52 28.05
CA PRO A 405 -3.04 21.85 28.85
C PRO A 405 -2.56 21.99 30.28
N GLY A 406 -2.63 23.23 30.82
CA GLY A 406 -2.66 23.49 32.25
C GLY A 406 -1.33 23.59 33.00
N ARG A 407 -0.41 24.49 32.63
CA ARG A 407 0.36 25.17 33.67
C ARG A 407 -0.49 26.36 34.16
N LYS A 408 -1.34 26.13 35.18
CA LYS A 408 -1.88 27.24 35.99
C LYS A 408 -0.68 28.05 36.47
N LEU A 409 -0.60 29.29 36.01
CA LEU A 409 0.22 30.29 36.65
C LEU A 409 -0.19 30.30 38.12
N ALA A 410 0.65 29.80 39.00
CA ALA A 410 0.54 30.10 40.40
C ALA A 410 0.78 31.62 40.53
N SER A 411 -0.29 32.36 40.71
CA SER A 411 -0.28 33.76 41.10
C SER A 411 0.36 33.82 42.46
N ALA A 412 1.55 34.46 42.55
CA ALA A 412 2.09 34.96 43.77
C ALA A 412 1.36 36.28 44.16
#